data_0f9cf51d766b86bafc0a783f377ab08a
#
_entry.id   0f9cf51d766b86bafc0a783f377ab08a
#
_cell.length_a   1.000
_cell.length_b   1.000
_cell.length_c   1.000
_cell.angle_alpha   90.00
_cell.angle_beta   90.00
_cell.angle_gamma   90.00
#
_symmetry.space_group_name_H-M   'P 1'
#
loop_
_entity.id
_entity.type
_entity.pdbx_description
1 polymer ?
#
loop_
_entity_poly.entity_id
_entity_poly.type
_entity_poly.pdbx_seq_one_letter_code
_entity_poly.pdbx_strand_id
1 'polypeptide(L)'
;NGYRHSMWLSFMNKRLKIAKNLLSEKGVIFISCDDNEQAPLKMLCDEIFSEANFFTNLIWQSTPGSNTGKTIKTVTEYVLMYAKQKVLVDINSKPVEDTKKYKFSDEYLEHRGPYIPNKLDRRMTGSHYSEALNYPIQTPDGTMLYPGCSTEKQEHWNWRWSKQKVEWGISNGFILFNQKNG
;
A
#
# COMPACT_ATOMS: atom_id res chain seq x y z
N ASN A 1 -23.50 -6.47 -31.88
CA ASN A 1 -23.41 -5.01 -32.09
C ASN A 1 -21.96 -4.54 -31.97
N GLY A 2 -21.11 -4.83 -32.98
CA GLY A 2 -19.70 -4.45 -32.99
C GLY A 2 -19.40 -2.94 -32.98
N TYR A 3 -20.44 -2.11 -33.25
CA TYR A 3 -20.28 -0.65 -33.30
C TYR A 3 -20.58 0.08 -31.97
N ARG A 4 -21.13 -0.59 -30.95
CA ARG A 4 -21.52 0.06 -29.68
C ARG A 4 -20.33 0.67 -28.94
N HIS A 5 -19.27 -0.06 -28.79
CA HIS A 5 -18.03 0.41 -28.15
C HIS A 5 -17.39 1.56 -28.93
N SER A 6 -17.36 1.48 -30.29
CA SER A 6 -16.79 2.55 -31.13
C SER A 6 -17.55 3.86 -31.01
N MET A 7 -18.88 3.82 -30.97
CA MET A 7 -19.70 5.03 -30.78
C MET A 7 -19.48 5.66 -29.43
N TRP A 8 -19.43 4.84 -28.37
CA TRP A 8 -19.17 5.31 -27.02
C TRP A 8 -17.77 5.89 -26.88
N LEU A 9 -16.74 5.21 -27.42
CA LEU A 9 -15.36 5.71 -27.44
C LEU A 9 -15.24 7.03 -28.21
N SER A 10 -15.91 7.18 -29.35
CA SER A 10 -15.94 8.44 -30.09
C SER A 10 -16.56 9.57 -29.28
N PHE A 11 -17.61 9.28 -28.53
CA PHE A 11 -18.27 10.21 -27.64
C PHE A 11 -17.33 10.60 -26.48
N MET A 12 -16.63 9.63 -25.86
CA MET A 12 -15.71 9.86 -24.76
C MET A 12 -14.44 10.60 -25.22
N ASN A 13 -13.89 10.28 -26.38
CA ASN A 13 -12.70 10.92 -26.94
C ASN A 13 -12.82 12.44 -26.98
N LYS A 14 -13.93 12.95 -27.52
CA LYS A 14 -14.17 14.41 -27.60
C LYS A 14 -14.20 15.05 -26.21
N ARG A 15 -14.83 14.39 -25.24
CA ARG A 15 -14.99 14.90 -23.87
C ARG A 15 -13.69 14.85 -23.07
N LEU A 16 -12.96 13.75 -23.18
CA LEU A 16 -11.68 13.56 -22.48
C LEU A 16 -10.60 14.52 -23.00
N LYS A 17 -10.58 14.83 -24.31
CA LYS A 17 -9.69 15.88 -24.86
C LYS A 17 -10.00 17.27 -24.29
N ILE A 18 -11.27 17.60 -24.18
CA ILE A 18 -11.69 18.88 -23.54
C ILE A 18 -11.32 18.84 -22.05
N ALA A 19 -11.64 17.76 -21.34
CA ALA A 19 -11.31 17.62 -19.93
C ALA A 19 -9.81 17.78 -19.66
N LYS A 20 -8.93 17.18 -20.49
CA LYS A 20 -7.49 17.36 -20.39
C LYS A 20 -7.08 18.84 -20.47
N ASN A 21 -7.70 19.62 -21.35
CA ASN A 21 -7.40 21.03 -21.49
C ASN A 21 -7.89 21.88 -20.30
N LEU A 22 -8.92 21.42 -19.60
CA LEU A 22 -9.44 22.07 -18.39
C LEU A 22 -8.61 21.77 -17.15
N LEU A 23 -7.82 20.69 -17.14
CA LEU A 23 -6.94 20.36 -16.01
C LEU A 23 -5.79 21.36 -15.89
N SER A 24 -5.52 21.79 -14.66
CA SER A 24 -4.26 22.46 -14.32
C SER A 24 -3.08 21.48 -14.52
N GLU A 25 -1.84 21.98 -14.55
CA GLU A 25 -0.64 21.12 -14.72
C GLU A 25 -0.51 20.04 -13.63
N LYS A 26 -0.96 20.35 -12.39
CA LYS A 26 -1.04 19.40 -11.27
C LYS A 26 -2.39 18.67 -11.17
N GLY A 27 -3.28 18.89 -12.13
CA GLY A 27 -4.64 18.37 -12.09
C GLY A 27 -4.71 16.87 -12.32
N VAL A 28 -5.67 16.25 -11.66
CA VAL A 28 -6.00 14.82 -11.80
C VAL A 28 -7.44 14.65 -12.28
N ILE A 29 -7.72 13.57 -12.98
CA ILE A 29 -9.04 13.17 -13.43
C ILE A 29 -9.34 11.75 -12.99
N PHE A 30 -10.56 11.54 -12.51
CA PHE A 30 -11.11 10.23 -12.18
C PHE A 30 -12.25 9.91 -13.14
N ILE A 31 -12.20 8.74 -13.77
CA ILE A 31 -13.15 8.34 -14.80
C ILE A 31 -13.71 6.98 -14.42
N SER A 32 -15.00 6.96 -14.05
CA SER A 32 -15.68 5.73 -13.64
C SER A 32 -16.22 4.99 -14.86
N CYS A 33 -16.14 3.67 -14.85
CA CYS A 33 -16.74 2.78 -15.82
C CYS A 33 -16.99 1.39 -15.23
N ASP A 34 -17.80 0.60 -15.93
CA ASP A 34 -18.00 -0.82 -15.62
C ASP A 34 -17.04 -1.73 -16.41
N ASP A 35 -17.19 -3.05 -16.24
CA ASP A 35 -16.39 -4.07 -16.93
C ASP A 35 -16.48 -3.98 -18.47
N ASN A 36 -17.61 -3.50 -19.01
CA ASN A 36 -17.82 -3.49 -20.46
C ASN A 36 -16.86 -2.54 -21.18
N GLU A 37 -16.52 -1.42 -20.54
CA GLU A 37 -15.77 -0.33 -21.17
C GLU A 37 -14.41 -0.06 -20.53
N GLN A 38 -14.02 -0.80 -19.48
CA GLN A 38 -12.76 -0.55 -18.75
C GLN A 38 -11.53 -0.63 -19.64
N ALA A 39 -11.37 -1.72 -20.40
CA ALA A 39 -10.20 -1.92 -21.24
C ALA A 39 -10.12 -0.92 -22.41
N PRO A 40 -11.20 -0.73 -23.23
CA PRO A 40 -11.16 0.26 -24.30
C PRO A 40 -11.03 1.70 -23.79
N LEU A 41 -11.63 2.03 -22.64
CA LEU A 41 -11.47 3.35 -22.02
C LEU A 41 -10.01 3.58 -21.56
N LYS A 42 -9.35 2.57 -20.98
CA LYS A 42 -7.95 2.65 -20.58
C LYS A 42 -7.06 2.97 -21.78
N MET A 43 -7.24 2.26 -22.91
CA MET A 43 -6.50 2.52 -24.14
C MET A 43 -6.70 3.94 -24.64
N LEU A 44 -7.95 4.40 -24.70
CA LEU A 44 -8.28 5.77 -25.09
C LEU A 44 -7.65 6.82 -24.18
N CYS A 45 -7.66 6.58 -22.88
CA CYS A 45 -7.03 7.49 -21.90
C CYS A 45 -5.50 7.53 -22.05
N ASP A 46 -4.86 6.40 -22.36
CA ASP A 46 -3.42 6.35 -22.63
C ASP A 46 -3.05 7.20 -23.85
N GLU A 47 -3.85 7.17 -24.92
CA GLU A 47 -3.64 8.03 -26.08
C GLU A 47 -3.80 9.52 -25.74
N ILE A 48 -4.81 9.86 -24.94
CA ILE A 48 -5.13 11.26 -24.62
C ILE A 48 -4.20 11.84 -23.57
N PHE A 49 -4.02 11.16 -22.44
CA PHE A 49 -3.27 11.65 -21.27
C PHE A 49 -1.81 11.20 -21.25
N SER A 50 -1.42 10.23 -22.07
CA SER A 50 -0.19 9.43 -22.02
C SER A 50 -0.19 8.38 -20.91
N GLU A 51 0.29 7.18 -21.21
CA GLU A 51 0.47 6.09 -20.25
C GLU A 51 1.35 6.49 -19.06
N ALA A 52 2.36 7.32 -19.28
CA ALA A 52 3.25 7.85 -18.23
C ALA A 52 2.48 8.64 -17.15
N ASN A 53 1.31 9.20 -17.48
CA ASN A 53 0.46 9.95 -16.58
C ASN A 53 -0.63 9.12 -15.90
N PHE A 54 -0.66 7.82 -16.15
CA PHE A 54 -1.55 6.89 -15.44
C PHE A 54 -1.08 6.69 -14.00
N PHE A 55 -2.00 6.85 -13.04
CA PHE A 55 -1.75 6.54 -11.63
C PHE A 55 -2.12 5.10 -11.30
N THR A 56 -3.41 4.81 -11.43
CA THR A 56 -3.96 3.51 -11.01
C THR A 56 -5.36 3.29 -11.57
N ASN A 57 -5.81 2.05 -11.51
CA ASN A 57 -7.19 1.65 -11.68
C ASN A 57 -7.74 1.24 -10.32
N LEU A 58 -8.59 2.08 -9.73
CA LEU A 58 -9.25 1.79 -8.47
C LEU A 58 -10.42 0.84 -8.73
N ILE A 59 -10.54 -0.19 -7.92
CA ILE A 59 -11.65 -1.13 -7.97
C ILE A 59 -12.66 -0.72 -6.89
N TRP A 60 -13.86 -0.38 -7.31
CA TRP A 60 -14.96 -0.01 -6.44
C TRP A 60 -15.92 -1.18 -6.29
N GLN A 61 -16.15 -1.65 -5.08
CA GLN A 61 -17.19 -2.64 -4.80
C GLN A 61 -18.55 -1.92 -4.71
N SER A 62 -19.37 -2.06 -5.75
CA SER A 62 -20.67 -1.36 -5.87
C SER A 62 -21.77 -2.02 -5.05
N THR A 63 -21.71 -3.35 -4.91
CA THR A 63 -22.72 -4.11 -4.15
C THR A 63 -22.07 -5.23 -3.33
N PRO A 64 -22.66 -5.62 -2.17
CA PRO A 64 -22.24 -6.82 -1.48
C PRO A 64 -22.43 -8.06 -2.35
N GLY A 65 -21.45 -8.97 -2.34
CA GLY A 65 -21.58 -10.27 -2.99
C GLY A 65 -22.75 -11.07 -2.38
N SER A 66 -23.43 -11.87 -3.20
CA SER A 66 -24.48 -12.79 -2.77
C SER A 66 -24.19 -14.18 -3.30
N ASN A 67 -24.19 -15.18 -2.42
CA ASN A 67 -23.93 -16.58 -2.77
C ASN A 67 -25.20 -17.37 -3.19
N THR A 68 -26.33 -16.69 -3.38
CA THR A 68 -27.64 -17.33 -3.63
C THR A 68 -27.97 -17.57 -5.10
N GLY A 69 -27.08 -17.23 -6.04
CA GLY A 69 -27.30 -17.37 -7.48
C GLY A 69 -26.47 -18.47 -8.13
N LYS A 70 -26.96 -19.00 -9.26
CA LYS A 70 -26.24 -19.96 -10.11
C LYS A 70 -25.19 -19.29 -11.01
N THR A 71 -25.04 -17.97 -10.97
CA THR A 71 -24.14 -17.19 -11.82
C THR A 71 -23.21 -16.33 -10.97
N ILE A 72 -21.98 -16.13 -11.47
CA ILE A 72 -21.04 -15.16 -10.90
C ILE A 72 -21.57 -13.77 -11.18
N LYS A 73 -21.83 -12.98 -10.13
CA LYS A 73 -22.27 -11.59 -10.25
C LYS A 73 -21.05 -10.67 -10.35
N THR A 74 -21.12 -9.72 -11.25
CA THR A 74 -20.24 -8.56 -11.25
C THR A 74 -20.68 -7.63 -10.11
N VAL A 75 -19.77 -7.37 -9.16
CA VAL A 75 -20.02 -6.54 -7.98
C VAL A 75 -19.05 -5.36 -7.91
N THR A 76 -18.28 -5.15 -8.96
CA THR A 76 -17.22 -4.15 -9.03
C THR A 76 -17.41 -3.21 -10.21
N GLU A 77 -16.96 -1.99 -9.99
CA GLU A 77 -16.79 -0.95 -11.00
C GLU A 77 -15.34 -0.44 -10.94
N TYR A 78 -14.93 0.29 -11.93
CA TYR A 78 -13.55 0.78 -12.04
C TYR A 78 -13.52 2.30 -12.08
N VAL A 79 -12.46 2.86 -11.48
CA VAL A 79 -12.18 4.29 -11.59
C VAL A 79 -10.74 4.46 -12.05
N LEU A 80 -10.58 4.85 -13.30
CA LEU A 80 -9.27 5.16 -13.88
C LEU A 80 -8.81 6.53 -13.38
N MET A 81 -7.60 6.61 -12.84
CA MET A 81 -6.99 7.85 -12.38
C MET A 81 -5.81 8.24 -13.27
N TYR A 82 -5.91 9.41 -13.88
CA TYR A 82 -4.86 10.04 -14.67
C TYR A 82 -4.53 11.44 -14.15
N ALA A 83 -3.31 11.89 -14.41
CA ALA A 83 -2.94 13.28 -14.22
C ALA A 83 -2.71 13.97 -15.56
N LYS A 84 -2.68 15.31 -15.56
CA LYS A 84 -2.15 16.05 -16.68
C LYS A 84 -0.64 15.91 -16.79
N GLN A 85 0.07 16.05 -15.66
CA GLN A 85 1.50 15.74 -15.48
C GLN A 85 1.71 15.05 -14.12
N LYS A 86 1.84 13.73 -14.13
CA LYS A 86 1.96 12.90 -12.93
C LYS A 86 3.10 13.32 -12.01
N VAL A 87 4.22 13.75 -12.59
CA VAL A 87 5.42 14.17 -11.84
C VAL A 87 5.22 15.45 -11.02
N LEU A 88 4.18 16.24 -11.32
CA LEU A 88 3.85 17.46 -10.60
C LEU A 88 2.76 17.27 -9.54
N VAL A 89 2.17 16.08 -9.45
CA VAL A 89 1.04 15.83 -8.55
C VAL A 89 1.53 15.47 -7.16
N ASP A 90 1.10 16.22 -6.17
CA ASP A 90 1.30 15.93 -4.76
C ASP A 90 0.10 15.15 -4.22
N ILE A 91 0.33 13.94 -3.72
CA ILE A 91 -0.72 13.12 -3.09
C ILE A 91 -0.57 13.22 -1.59
N ASN A 92 -1.57 13.80 -0.94
CA ASN A 92 -1.60 13.91 0.51
C ASN A 92 -1.91 12.58 1.17
N SER A 93 -1.22 12.27 2.25
CA SER A 93 -1.57 11.14 3.10
C SER A 93 -2.90 11.41 3.81
N LYS A 94 -3.73 10.37 3.95
CA LYS A 94 -4.92 10.47 4.80
C LYS A 94 -4.47 10.73 6.25
N PRO A 95 -5.03 11.74 6.94
CA PRO A 95 -4.74 11.95 8.35
C PRO A 95 -5.06 10.70 9.18
N VAL A 96 -4.25 10.43 10.18
CA VAL A 96 -4.51 9.32 11.11
C VAL A 96 -5.69 9.70 11.99
N GLU A 97 -6.83 9.04 11.80
CA GLU A 97 -8.09 9.32 12.51
C GLU A 97 -8.04 8.93 13.99
N ASP A 98 -7.38 7.80 14.29
CA ASP A 98 -7.23 7.31 15.65
C ASP A 98 -5.78 7.48 16.14
N THR A 99 -5.54 8.61 16.80
CA THR A 99 -4.25 8.92 17.43
C THR A 99 -4.12 8.32 18.83
N LYS A 100 -5.22 7.86 19.46
CA LYS A 100 -5.23 7.33 20.85
C LYS A 100 -4.37 6.08 21.03
N LYS A 101 -4.14 5.33 19.96
CA LYS A 101 -3.26 4.15 19.99
C LYS A 101 -1.77 4.51 20.04
N TYR A 102 -1.39 5.70 19.59
CA TYR A 102 0.01 6.17 19.57
C TYR A 102 0.33 6.81 20.93
N LYS A 103 0.82 5.99 21.88
CA LYS A 103 1.01 6.38 23.28
C LYS A 103 2.46 6.71 23.65
N PHE A 104 3.39 6.41 22.77
CA PHE A 104 4.82 6.59 23.03
C PHE A 104 5.33 7.81 22.27
N SER A 105 6.25 8.53 22.89
CA SER A 105 6.92 9.67 22.30
C SER A 105 8.42 9.63 22.64
N ASP A 106 9.24 10.27 21.86
CA ASP A 106 10.67 10.42 22.06
C ASP A 106 11.14 11.82 21.58
N GLU A 107 12.43 12.03 21.54
CA GLU A 107 13.05 13.29 21.08
C GLU A 107 12.70 13.70 19.66
N TYR A 108 12.21 12.76 18.84
CA TYR A 108 11.77 13.01 17.45
C TYR A 108 10.26 13.30 17.33
N LEU A 109 9.57 13.57 18.43
CA LEU A 109 8.11 13.79 18.46
C LEU A 109 7.66 14.87 17.47
N GLU A 110 8.40 15.98 17.38
CA GLU A 110 8.07 17.09 16.48
C GLU A 110 8.20 16.73 15.00
N HIS A 111 9.07 15.77 14.65
CA HIS A 111 9.30 15.37 13.26
C HIS A 111 8.42 14.22 12.80
N ARG A 112 8.18 13.24 13.66
CA ARG A 112 7.46 12.00 13.28
C ARG A 112 6.16 11.75 14.05
N GLY A 113 5.84 12.57 15.04
CA GLY A 113 4.70 12.37 15.92
C GLY A 113 4.86 11.21 16.91
N PRO A 114 3.81 10.92 17.71
CA PRO A 114 3.80 9.81 18.63
C PRO A 114 3.77 8.47 17.90
N TYR A 115 4.27 7.40 18.52
CA TYR A 115 4.42 6.10 17.89
C TYR A 115 3.85 4.93 18.73
N ILE A 116 3.80 3.76 18.11
CA ILE A 116 3.53 2.47 18.76
C ILE A 116 4.74 1.56 18.52
N PRO A 117 5.30 0.92 19.57
CA PRO A 117 6.30 -0.13 19.39
C PRO A 117 5.71 -1.29 18.57
N ASN A 118 6.46 -1.78 17.63
CA ASN A 118 6.07 -2.92 16.82
C ASN A 118 7.03 -4.08 17.08
N LYS A 119 6.52 -5.31 16.99
CA LYS A 119 7.38 -6.50 17.15
C LYS A 119 8.45 -6.51 16.07
N LEU A 120 9.70 -6.74 16.50
CA LEU A 120 10.84 -6.85 15.59
C LEU A 120 10.86 -8.20 14.86
N ASP A 121 10.25 -9.21 15.45
CA ASP A 121 10.15 -10.57 14.90
C ASP A 121 8.83 -10.80 14.17
N ARG A 122 8.82 -11.82 13.33
CA ARG A 122 7.62 -12.32 12.68
C ARG A 122 7.77 -13.79 12.32
N ARG A 123 6.65 -14.51 12.35
CA ARG A 123 6.60 -15.89 11.84
C ARG A 123 6.60 -15.85 10.31
N MET A 124 7.43 -16.71 9.72
CA MET A 124 7.58 -16.85 8.28
C MET A 124 7.38 -18.31 7.89
N THR A 125 6.73 -18.55 6.76
CA THR A 125 6.46 -19.90 6.27
C THR A 125 6.92 -20.05 4.83
N GLY A 126 7.37 -21.26 4.49
CA GLY A 126 7.78 -21.61 3.13
C GLY A 126 8.89 -20.73 2.57
N SER A 127 8.74 -20.28 1.34
CA SER A 127 9.72 -19.45 0.61
C SER A 127 10.00 -18.07 1.21
N HIS A 128 9.21 -17.64 2.19
CA HIS A 128 9.40 -16.35 2.86
C HIS A 128 10.34 -16.40 4.05
N TYR A 129 10.74 -17.60 4.51
CA TYR A 129 11.76 -17.76 5.54
C TYR A 129 13.15 -17.44 4.98
N SER A 130 13.95 -16.72 5.74
CA SER A 130 15.33 -16.40 5.40
C SER A 130 16.25 -16.77 6.56
N GLU A 131 17.19 -17.65 6.32
CA GLU A 131 18.20 -18.07 7.29
C GLU A 131 19.04 -16.88 7.77
N ALA A 132 19.35 -15.92 6.89
CA ALA A 132 20.10 -14.72 7.21
C ALA A 132 19.39 -13.77 8.20
N LEU A 133 18.07 -13.92 8.38
CA LEU A 133 17.26 -13.13 9.30
C LEU A 133 16.92 -13.89 10.59
N ASN A 134 17.51 -15.07 10.80
CA ASN A 134 17.35 -15.89 11.99
C ASN A 134 18.68 -15.98 12.75
N TYR A 135 19.04 -14.92 13.43
CA TYR A 135 20.29 -14.75 14.20
C TYR A 135 19.97 -14.30 15.63
N PRO A 136 20.89 -14.56 16.60
CA PRO A 136 20.70 -14.12 17.98
C PRO A 136 20.98 -12.63 18.14
N ILE A 137 20.18 -11.97 18.98
CA ILE A 137 20.38 -10.60 19.49
C ILE A 137 20.69 -10.70 20.98
N GLN A 138 21.75 -10.04 21.44
CA GLN A 138 22.06 -9.97 22.85
C GLN A 138 21.21 -8.88 23.52
N THR A 139 20.52 -9.26 24.58
CA THR A 139 19.73 -8.37 25.43
C THR A 139 20.61 -7.68 26.45
N PRO A 140 20.18 -6.60 27.14
CA PRO A 140 20.98 -5.88 28.15
C PRO A 140 21.39 -6.73 29.35
N ASP A 141 20.67 -7.81 29.67
CA ASP A 141 21.01 -8.76 30.72
C ASP A 141 21.99 -9.86 30.27
N GLY A 142 22.47 -9.81 29.03
CA GLY A 142 23.39 -10.77 28.43
C GLY A 142 22.74 -11.98 27.77
N THR A 143 21.42 -12.15 27.85
CA THR A 143 20.72 -13.26 27.25
C THR A 143 20.74 -13.15 25.72
N MET A 144 20.90 -14.28 25.03
CA MET A 144 20.82 -14.34 23.57
C MET A 144 19.41 -14.72 23.14
N LEU A 145 18.72 -13.82 22.42
CA LEU A 145 17.36 -14.06 21.90
C LEU A 145 17.35 -14.24 20.39
N TYR A 146 16.72 -15.30 19.95
CA TYR A 146 16.34 -15.53 18.56
C TYR A 146 14.94 -14.98 18.26
N PRO A 147 14.57 -14.81 16.97
CA PRO A 147 13.20 -14.42 16.61
C PRO A 147 12.19 -15.45 17.12
N GLY A 148 11.01 -14.99 17.53
CA GLY A 148 10.05 -15.76 18.31
C GLY A 148 10.23 -15.60 19.83
N CYS A 149 11.09 -14.69 20.28
CA CYS A 149 11.43 -14.46 21.69
C CYS A 149 11.93 -15.74 22.41
N SER A 150 12.74 -16.54 21.73
CA SER A 150 13.31 -17.80 22.22
C SER A 150 14.81 -17.67 22.48
N THR A 151 15.32 -18.42 23.48
CA THR A 151 16.77 -18.59 23.71
C THR A 151 17.41 -19.59 22.76
N GLU A 152 16.59 -20.35 22.04
CA GLU A 152 17.02 -21.31 21.03
C GLU A 152 16.53 -20.90 19.65
N LYS A 153 17.32 -21.22 18.63
CA LYS A 153 16.96 -21.00 17.23
C LYS A 153 15.71 -21.80 16.86
N GLN A 154 14.71 -21.10 16.38
CA GLN A 154 13.44 -21.69 15.94
C GLN A 154 13.27 -21.53 14.43
N GLU A 155 12.92 -22.61 13.75
CA GLU A 155 12.50 -22.57 12.34
C GLU A 155 11.24 -21.72 12.18
N HIS A 156 11.07 -21.15 10.99
CA HIS A 156 9.92 -20.33 10.62
C HIS A 156 9.75 -18.99 11.35
N TRP A 157 10.81 -18.49 12.01
CA TRP A 157 10.83 -17.16 12.59
C TRP A 157 11.97 -16.33 12.01
N ASN A 158 11.71 -15.06 11.72
CA ASN A 158 12.71 -14.10 11.25
C ASN A 158 12.60 -12.78 11.98
N TRP A 159 13.75 -12.11 12.16
CA TRP A 159 13.75 -10.69 12.41
C TRP A 159 13.29 -9.93 11.15
N ARG A 160 12.66 -8.78 11.34
CA ARG A 160 12.26 -7.88 10.23
C ARG A 160 13.43 -7.09 9.67
N TRP A 161 14.51 -7.01 10.41
CA TRP A 161 15.70 -6.24 10.08
C TRP A 161 16.93 -7.15 9.95
N SER A 162 17.90 -6.71 9.13
CA SER A 162 19.21 -7.35 9.07
C SER A 162 19.99 -7.10 10.37
N LYS A 163 21.00 -7.92 10.65
CA LYS A 163 21.84 -7.81 11.85
C LYS A 163 22.43 -6.41 11.98
N GLN A 164 23.02 -5.88 10.92
CA GLN A 164 23.58 -4.52 10.88
C GLN A 164 22.55 -3.45 11.24
N LYS A 165 21.32 -3.56 10.71
CA LYS A 165 20.24 -2.61 11.02
C LYS A 165 19.77 -2.72 12.47
N VAL A 166 19.78 -3.92 13.04
CA VAL A 166 19.45 -4.13 14.46
C VAL A 166 20.52 -3.51 15.36
N GLU A 167 21.78 -3.71 15.07
CA GLU A 167 22.90 -3.11 15.79
C GLU A 167 22.82 -1.58 15.79
N TRP A 168 22.56 -1.01 14.61
CA TRP A 168 22.29 0.43 14.47
C TRP A 168 21.05 0.86 15.27
N GLY A 169 19.98 0.10 15.24
CA GLY A 169 18.72 0.40 15.95
C GLY A 169 18.89 0.36 17.47
N ILE A 170 19.68 -0.56 17.99
CA ILE A 170 20.04 -0.63 19.42
C ILE A 170 20.86 0.60 19.81
N SER A 171 21.91 0.92 19.04
CA SER A 171 22.80 2.06 19.31
C SER A 171 22.10 3.42 19.25
N ASN A 172 20.99 3.51 18.52
CA ASN A 172 20.21 4.76 18.34
C ASN A 172 18.87 4.76 19.08
N GLY A 173 18.61 3.81 19.99
CA GLY A 173 17.38 3.78 20.79
C GLY A 173 16.09 3.43 20.05
N PHE A 174 16.16 2.87 18.83
CA PHE A 174 14.99 2.43 18.05
C PHE A 174 14.51 1.03 18.43
N ILE A 175 15.29 0.27 19.20
CA ILE A 175 14.92 -1.06 19.68
C ILE A 175 14.80 -0.99 21.20
N LEU A 176 13.61 -1.35 21.68
CA LEU A 176 13.29 -1.43 23.09
C LEU A 176 13.20 -2.88 23.54
N PHE A 177 13.86 -3.20 24.63
CA PHE A 177 13.76 -4.51 25.27
C PHE A 177 12.77 -4.43 26.42
N ASN A 178 11.68 -5.20 26.33
CA ASN A 178 10.71 -5.30 27.40
C ASN A 178 10.93 -6.58 28.19
N GLN A 179 11.20 -6.45 29.51
CA GLN A 179 11.11 -7.59 30.39
C GLN A 179 9.64 -7.97 30.57
N LYS A 180 9.27 -9.20 30.24
CA LYS A 180 8.04 -9.76 30.74
C LYS A 180 8.29 -10.05 32.24
N ASN A 181 7.58 -9.35 33.10
CA ASN A 181 7.43 -9.82 34.48
C ASN A 181 6.88 -11.23 34.39
N GLY A 182 7.64 -12.22 34.90
CA GLY A 182 7.36 -13.64 34.84
C GLY A 182 6.06 -14.05 35.50
#